data_8ca383adfda72c56bcaa96e0b3465e2e
#
_entry.id   8ca383adfda72c56bcaa96e0b3465e2e
#
_cell.length_a   1.000
_cell.length_b   1.000
_cell.length_c   1.000
_cell.angle_alpha   90.00
_cell.angle_beta   90.00
_cell.angle_gamma   90.00
#
_symmetry.space_group_name_H-M   'P 1'
#
loop_
_entity.id
_entity.type
_entity.pdbx_description
1 polymer ?
#
loop_
_entity_poly.entity_id
_entity_poly.type
_entity_poly.pdbx_seq_one_letter_code
_entity_poly.pdbx_strand_id
1 'polypeptide(L)'
;MPGFDTLATLKRILSTGYDYSWFVLTQSIIKKEFALSGSEQNPDFTSKSWRAVLKSRRGKGAPPPVEAFKKNGRDFIVRDDLPALVEAMNTMTGDGLIDHDRLKVQIEARDRELDNPFSKDAQVTAIHGARNYLGDKLIRTAKPHRILDPAHGPLIAVRLNVLTRKTLGGLHTNLDGQVLDGEEEAIDGLYAAGEVAGFGGGGYHGYNALEGTFLGGCIFSGRNAGRHAAGRKPVSG
;
A
#
# COMPACT_ATOMS: atom_id res chain seq x y z
N MET A 1 13.93 2.45 -5.35
CA MET A 1 14.19 3.66 -4.55
C MET A 1 13.25 3.69 -3.38
N PRO A 2 13.68 3.94 -2.14
CA PRO A 2 12.80 4.02 -0.98
C PRO A 2 11.68 5.05 -1.22
N GLY A 3 10.46 4.70 -0.83
CA GLY A 3 9.26 5.51 -1.05
C GLY A 3 8.52 5.24 -2.38
N PHE A 4 9.13 4.52 -3.33
CA PHE A 4 8.52 4.21 -4.62
C PHE A 4 8.34 2.72 -4.88
N ASP A 5 9.27 1.90 -4.43
CA ASP A 5 9.09 0.47 -4.47
C ASP A 5 9.10 -0.12 -3.06
N THR A 6 8.26 -1.10 -2.86
CA THR A 6 8.02 -1.72 -1.56
C THR A 6 9.28 -2.35 -0.99
N LEU A 7 10.07 -3.02 -1.81
CA LEU A 7 11.28 -3.73 -1.36
C LEU A 7 12.39 -2.76 -0.93
N ALA A 8 12.64 -1.70 -1.73
CA ALA A 8 13.62 -0.69 -1.36
C ALA A 8 13.21 0.09 -0.11
N THR A 9 11.91 0.36 0.03
CA THR A 9 11.35 1.00 1.23
C THR A 9 11.55 0.13 2.46
N LEU A 10 11.20 -1.15 2.38
CA LEU A 10 11.40 -2.13 3.46
C LEU A 10 12.88 -2.23 3.85
N LYS A 11 13.77 -2.41 2.88
CA LYS A 11 15.23 -2.46 3.12
C LYS A 11 15.73 -1.19 3.80
N ARG A 12 15.20 -0.02 3.40
CA ARG A 12 15.58 1.24 4.04
C ARG A 12 15.10 1.32 5.48
N ILE A 13 13.86 0.95 5.77
CA ILE A 13 13.33 0.93 7.14
C ILE A 13 14.19 0.01 8.01
N LEU A 14 14.36 -1.24 7.60
CA LEU A 14 15.14 -2.23 8.35
C LEU A 14 16.61 -1.80 8.56
N SER A 15 17.20 -1.08 7.61
CA SER A 15 18.57 -0.55 7.75
C SER A 15 18.72 0.53 8.82
N THR A 16 17.63 1.09 9.31
CA THR A 16 17.64 2.06 10.42
C THR A 16 17.65 1.40 11.79
N GLY A 17 17.41 0.09 11.87
CA GLY A 17 17.25 -0.65 13.12
C GLY A 17 15.85 -0.57 13.71
N TYR A 18 14.90 0.12 13.03
CA TYR A 18 13.51 0.22 13.43
C TYR A 18 12.62 -0.66 12.56
N ASP A 19 11.48 -1.05 13.08
CA ASP A 19 10.45 -1.84 12.41
C ASP A 19 9.23 -1.00 11.99
N TYR A 20 9.36 0.32 12.00
CA TYR A 20 8.33 1.24 11.58
C TYR A 20 8.88 2.43 10.80
N SER A 21 7.98 3.12 10.13
CA SER A 21 8.20 4.42 9.47
C SER A 21 6.95 5.29 9.60
N TRP A 22 7.04 6.53 9.11
CA TRP A 22 5.93 7.46 9.19
C TRP A 22 5.50 7.95 7.82
N PHE A 23 4.18 7.99 7.57
CA PHE A 23 3.60 8.88 6.56
C PHE A 23 3.18 10.18 7.21
N VAL A 24 3.61 11.31 6.63
CA VAL A 24 3.11 12.63 6.98
C VAL A 24 2.25 13.13 5.82
N LEU A 25 0.98 13.40 6.11
CA LEU A 25 -0.06 13.67 5.12
C LEU A 25 -0.85 14.92 5.53
N THR A 26 -1.61 15.44 4.56
CA THR A 26 -2.69 16.42 4.82
C THR A 26 -4.05 15.77 4.71
N GLN A 27 -5.08 16.42 5.23
CA GLN A 27 -6.47 16.00 5.04
C GLN A 27 -6.85 15.91 3.56
N SER A 28 -6.31 16.80 2.72
CA SER A 28 -6.54 16.78 1.26
C SER A 28 -5.99 15.53 0.59
N ILE A 29 -4.84 15.02 1.04
CA ILE A 29 -4.24 13.78 0.54
C ILE A 29 -5.09 12.59 0.98
N ILE A 30 -5.34 12.45 2.28
CA ILE A 30 -6.02 11.26 2.82
C ILE A 30 -7.44 11.14 2.26
N LYS A 31 -8.13 12.25 2.08
CA LYS A 31 -9.46 12.30 1.48
C LYS A 31 -9.51 11.69 0.08
N LYS A 32 -8.49 11.94 -0.73
CA LYS A 32 -8.47 11.49 -2.13
C LYS A 32 -7.75 10.18 -2.33
N GLU A 33 -6.57 10.03 -1.77
CA GLU A 33 -5.66 8.95 -2.14
C GLU A 33 -5.92 7.67 -1.35
N PHE A 34 -6.38 7.77 -0.12
CA PHE A 34 -6.80 6.58 0.65
C PHE A 34 -8.12 5.98 0.18
N ALA A 35 -8.97 6.76 -0.46
CA ALA A 35 -10.32 6.34 -0.85
C ALA A 35 -10.38 5.25 -1.93
N LEU A 36 -9.27 4.90 -2.58
CA LEU A 36 -9.23 3.93 -3.69
C LEU A 36 -8.00 3.02 -3.63
N SER A 37 -7.48 2.78 -2.45
CA SER A 37 -6.27 1.97 -2.28
C SER A 37 -6.51 0.45 -2.37
N GLY A 38 -7.72 -0.01 -2.66
CA GLY A 38 -8.04 -1.44 -2.74
C GLY A 38 -8.00 -2.17 -1.40
N SER A 39 -8.10 -1.43 -0.29
CA SER A 39 -8.13 -1.96 1.07
C SER A 39 -9.53 -1.96 1.66
N GLU A 40 -9.69 -2.58 2.81
CA GLU A 40 -10.93 -2.61 3.61
C GLU A 40 -11.41 -1.22 4.03
N GLN A 41 -10.58 -0.20 3.87
CA GLN A 41 -10.88 1.20 4.14
C GLN A 41 -11.66 1.88 3.00
N ASN A 42 -11.81 1.21 1.88
CA ASN A 42 -12.60 1.73 0.77
C ASN A 42 -14.10 1.62 1.04
N PRO A 43 -14.89 2.57 0.55
CA PRO A 43 -16.32 2.39 0.49
C PRO A 43 -16.68 1.13 -0.30
N ASP A 44 -17.69 0.42 0.12
CA ASP A 44 -18.21 -0.72 -0.63
C ASP A 44 -18.84 -0.27 -1.94
N PHE A 45 -18.19 -0.60 -3.05
CA PHE A 45 -18.66 -0.33 -4.40
C PHE A 45 -19.19 -1.58 -5.12
N THR A 46 -19.36 -2.69 -4.41
CA THR A 46 -19.85 -3.95 -5.00
C THR A 46 -21.24 -3.79 -5.61
N SER A 47 -22.05 -2.87 -5.08
CA SER A 47 -23.36 -2.51 -5.63
C SER A 47 -23.31 -1.77 -6.97
N LYS A 48 -22.11 -1.42 -7.49
CA LYS A 48 -21.90 -0.63 -8.71
C LYS A 48 -22.66 0.71 -8.75
N SER A 49 -22.96 1.28 -7.59
CA SER A 49 -23.75 2.51 -7.46
C SER A 49 -22.91 3.76 -7.73
N TRP A 50 -23.09 4.41 -8.87
CA TRP A 50 -22.49 5.71 -9.19
C TRP A 50 -22.83 6.81 -8.18
N ARG A 51 -24.03 6.73 -7.58
CA ARG A 51 -24.45 7.68 -6.53
C ARG A 51 -23.59 7.54 -5.27
N ALA A 52 -23.23 6.32 -4.88
CA ALA A 52 -22.34 6.07 -3.74
C ALA A 52 -20.94 6.63 -4.02
N VAL A 53 -20.42 6.45 -5.25
CA VAL A 53 -19.14 7.02 -5.68
C VAL A 53 -19.15 8.53 -5.60
N LEU A 54 -20.15 9.17 -6.18
CA LEU A 54 -20.28 10.64 -6.18
C LEU A 54 -20.44 11.20 -4.75
N LYS A 55 -21.22 10.54 -3.91
CA LYS A 55 -21.40 10.93 -2.50
C LYS A 55 -20.09 10.84 -1.72
N SER A 56 -19.32 9.76 -1.88
CA SER A 56 -18.02 9.60 -1.22
C SER A 56 -16.99 10.64 -1.67
N ARG A 57 -17.13 11.15 -2.90
CA ARG A 57 -16.20 12.13 -3.48
C ARG A 57 -16.51 13.59 -3.18
N ARG A 58 -17.78 13.93 -2.95
CA ARG A 58 -18.23 15.31 -2.68
C ARG A 58 -18.22 15.68 -1.21
N GLY A 59 -18.05 14.73 -0.30
CA GLY A 59 -17.97 14.98 1.14
C GLY A 59 -16.80 15.89 1.51
N LYS A 60 -16.89 16.61 2.64
CA LYS A 60 -15.80 17.44 3.17
C LYS A 60 -14.67 16.60 3.77
N GLY A 61 -14.96 15.41 4.31
CA GLY A 61 -14.01 14.47 4.92
C GLY A 61 -13.54 13.37 3.97
N ALA A 62 -12.72 12.48 4.48
CA ALA A 62 -12.38 11.22 3.84
C ALA A 62 -13.60 10.26 3.85
N PRO A 63 -13.58 9.12 3.14
CA PRO A 63 -14.63 8.12 3.24
C PRO A 63 -14.82 7.65 4.68
N PRO A 64 -16.05 7.26 5.09
CA PRO A 64 -16.36 6.92 6.46
C PRO A 64 -15.41 5.89 7.11
N PRO A 65 -14.96 4.82 6.41
CA PRO A 65 -13.98 3.90 6.99
C PRO A 65 -12.65 4.58 7.31
N VAL A 66 -12.17 5.48 6.45
CA VAL A 66 -10.92 6.23 6.66
C VAL A 66 -11.05 7.20 7.84
N GLU A 67 -12.18 7.89 7.96
CA GLU A 67 -12.46 8.76 9.12
C GLU A 67 -12.54 7.96 10.42
N ALA A 68 -13.07 6.73 10.39
CA ALA A 68 -13.08 5.84 11.54
C ALA A 68 -11.65 5.43 11.93
N PHE A 69 -10.78 5.13 10.98
CA PHE A 69 -9.36 4.86 11.23
C PHE A 69 -8.63 6.09 11.80
N LYS A 70 -8.87 7.28 11.27
CA LYS A 70 -8.31 8.52 11.81
C LYS A 70 -8.71 8.74 13.28
N LYS A 71 -9.95 8.41 13.62
CA LYS A 71 -10.48 8.61 14.98
C LYS A 71 -10.06 7.52 15.96
N ASN A 72 -10.04 6.28 15.53
CA ASN A 72 -9.93 5.10 16.40
C ASN A 72 -8.64 4.31 16.18
N GLY A 73 -7.92 4.54 15.08
CA GLY A 73 -6.69 3.83 14.74
C GLY A 73 -5.56 4.21 15.69
N ARG A 74 -4.92 3.21 16.29
CA ARG A 74 -3.82 3.41 17.26
C ARG A 74 -2.60 4.08 16.65
N ASP A 75 -2.41 3.95 15.34
CA ASP A 75 -1.26 4.46 14.60
C ASP A 75 -1.54 5.77 13.85
N PHE A 76 -2.72 6.36 14.05
CA PHE A 76 -3.12 7.62 13.42
C PHE A 76 -3.05 8.78 14.40
N ILE A 77 -2.36 9.85 14.01
CA ILE A 77 -2.24 11.10 14.75
C ILE A 77 -2.75 12.22 13.86
N VAL A 78 -3.64 13.06 14.40
CA VAL A 78 -4.18 14.24 13.69
C VAL A 78 -3.90 15.47 14.54
N ARG A 79 -3.21 16.47 13.98
CA ARG A 79 -2.88 17.73 14.65
C ARG A 79 -2.96 18.89 13.65
N ASP A 80 -3.20 20.08 14.19
CA ASP A 80 -3.38 21.27 13.36
C ASP A 80 -2.04 21.90 12.95
N ASP A 81 -0.98 21.63 13.67
CA ASP A 81 0.35 22.17 13.41
C ASP A 81 1.47 21.11 13.54
N LEU A 82 2.64 21.44 13.01
CA LEU A 82 3.77 20.53 13.00
C LEU A 82 4.38 20.28 14.40
N PRO A 83 4.53 21.29 15.29
CA PRO A 83 5.03 21.03 16.63
C PRO A 83 4.18 20.02 17.39
N ALA A 84 2.87 20.20 17.43
CA ALA A 84 1.95 19.27 18.09
C ALA A 84 1.96 17.88 17.43
N LEU A 85 2.15 17.80 16.10
CA LEU A 85 2.28 16.53 15.40
C LEU A 85 3.55 15.79 15.85
N VAL A 86 4.70 16.46 15.86
CA VAL A 86 5.98 15.88 16.27
C VAL A 86 5.96 15.42 17.72
N GLU A 87 5.40 16.23 18.64
CA GLU A 87 5.22 15.84 20.03
C GLU A 87 4.41 14.55 20.17
N ALA A 88 3.29 14.45 19.45
CA ALA A 88 2.44 13.27 19.47
C ALA A 88 3.11 12.03 18.84
N MET A 89 3.90 12.22 17.77
CA MET A 89 4.69 11.14 17.16
C MET A 89 5.73 10.59 18.16
N ASN A 90 6.48 11.46 18.80
CA ASN A 90 7.48 11.08 19.81
C ASN A 90 6.85 10.45 21.06
N THR A 91 5.67 10.95 21.48
CA THR A 91 4.92 10.34 22.58
C THR A 91 4.45 8.93 22.25
N MET A 92 4.00 8.70 21.01
CA MET A 92 3.54 7.39 20.57
C MET A 92 4.65 6.34 20.53
N THR A 93 5.86 6.71 20.15
CA THR A 93 7.01 5.78 20.08
C THR A 93 7.80 5.71 21.37
N GLY A 94 7.76 6.77 22.19
CA GLY A 94 8.49 6.86 23.46
C GLY A 94 10.00 7.08 23.31
N ASP A 95 10.49 7.32 22.10
CA ASP A 95 11.92 7.38 21.78
C ASP A 95 12.47 8.80 21.53
N GLY A 96 11.59 9.78 21.30
CA GLY A 96 11.99 11.17 21.07
C GLY A 96 12.84 11.40 19.82
N LEU A 97 12.77 10.50 18.85
CA LEU A 97 13.67 10.49 17.67
C LEU A 97 13.31 11.56 16.62
N ILE A 98 12.08 12.03 16.61
CA ILE A 98 11.65 13.01 15.61
C ILE A 98 12.02 14.41 16.08
N ASP A 99 13.04 14.97 15.44
CA ASP A 99 13.42 16.37 15.62
C ASP A 99 12.52 17.27 14.77
N HIS A 100 11.89 18.26 15.43
CA HIS A 100 10.94 19.19 14.81
C HIS A 100 11.59 20.01 13.69
N ASP A 101 12.75 20.61 13.95
CA ASP A 101 13.36 21.54 13.00
C ASP A 101 13.90 20.80 11.79
N ARG A 102 14.47 19.63 12.01
CA ARG A 102 14.92 18.75 10.92
C ARG A 102 13.77 18.29 10.06
N LEU A 103 12.65 17.86 10.64
CA LEU A 103 11.46 17.45 9.88
C LEU A 103 10.88 18.62 9.09
N LYS A 104 10.78 19.80 9.73
CA LYS A 104 10.32 21.04 9.09
C LYS A 104 11.16 21.38 7.87
N VAL A 105 12.48 21.40 8.00
CA VAL A 105 13.40 21.70 6.88
C VAL A 105 13.20 20.71 5.72
N GLN A 106 12.99 19.42 6.00
CA GLN A 106 12.75 18.42 4.97
C GLN A 106 11.42 18.63 4.25
N ILE A 107 10.36 18.92 5.00
CA ILE A 107 9.03 19.21 4.41
C ILE A 107 9.09 20.48 3.56
N GLU A 108 9.70 21.55 4.08
CA GLU A 108 9.85 22.79 3.33
C GLU A 108 10.71 22.64 2.08
N ALA A 109 11.76 21.82 2.13
CA ALA A 109 12.58 21.51 0.96
C ALA A 109 11.75 20.81 -0.12
N ARG A 110 10.96 19.79 0.26
CA ARG A 110 10.04 19.10 -0.65
C ARG A 110 8.99 20.08 -1.19
N ASP A 111 8.43 20.93 -0.37
CA ASP A 111 7.38 21.87 -0.75
C ASP A 111 7.88 22.95 -1.72
N ARG A 112 9.15 23.37 -1.62
CA ARG A 112 9.76 24.26 -2.62
C ARG A 112 9.90 23.60 -3.98
N GLU A 113 10.20 22.30 -4.02
CA GLU A 113 10.39 21.58 -5.28
C GLU A 113 9.07 21.34 -6.05
N LEU A 114 7.89 21.46 -5.39
CA LEU A 114 6.61 21.31 -6.07
C LEU A 114 6.38 22.32 -7.19
N ASP A 115 6.88 23.53 -7.03
CA ASP A 115 6.72 24.63 -7.97
C ASP A 115 7.87 24.67 -9.01
N ASN A 116 8.86 23.77 -8.88
CA ASN A 116 10.03 23.70 -9.74
C ASN A 116 9.80 22.72 -10.90
N PRO A 117 9.59 23.17 -12.14
CA PRO A 117 9.38 22.29 -13.29
C PRO A 117 10.62 21.45 -13.65
N PHE A 118 11.78 21.80 -13.12
CA PHE A 118 13.04 21.07 -13.30
C PHE A 118 13.44 20.25 -12.09
N SER A 119 12.50 20.05 -11.15
CA SER A 119 12.77 19.28 -9.94
C SER A 119 13.38 17.92 -10.26
N LYS A 120 14.43 17.58 -9.53
CA LYS A 120 15.07 16.26 -9.53
C LYS A 120 14.70 15.45 -8.28
N ASP A 121 13.87 16.01 -7.39
CA ASP A 121 13.32 15.26 -6.29
C ASP A 121 12.43 14.14 -6.82
N ALA A 122 12.75 12.91 -6.45
CA ALA A 122 12.07 11.74 -7.00
C ALA A 122 10.60 11.66 -6.54
N GLN A 123 10.28 12.09 -5.32
CA GLN A 123 8.91 12.10 -4.83
C GLN A 123 8.08 13.14 -5.59
N VAL A 124 8.61 14.34 -5.77
CA VAL A 124 7.94 15.41 -6.53
C VAL A 124 7.73 15.00 -7.98
N THR A 125 8.74 14.40 -8.60
CA THR A 125 8.65 13.87 -9.98
C THR A 125 7.54 12.82 -10.08
N ALA A 126 7.42 11.90 -9.13
CA ALA A 126 6.36 10.90 -9.10
C ALA A 126 4.98 11.53 -8.84
N ILE A 127 4.88 12.54 -7.97
CA ILE A 127 3.65 13.30 -7.72
C ILE A 127 3.13 13.93 -9.01
N HIS A 128 4.00 14.53 -9.81
CA HIS A 128 3.62 15.10 -11.11
C HIS A 128 3.31 14.00 -12.14
N GLY A 129 4.14 12.96 -12.22
CA GLY A 129 3.97 11.84 -13.15
C GLY A 129 2.64 11.09 -12.98
N ALA A 130 2.22 10.84 -11.74
CA ALA A 130 0.95 10.19 -11.43
C ALA A 130 -0.28 10.97 -11.93
N ARG A 131 -0.13 12.24 -12.28
CA ARG A 131 -1.21 13.10 -12.77
C ARG A 131 -1.24 13.25 -14.28
N ASN A 132 -0.35 12.58 -14.98
CA ASN A 132 -0.37 12.51 -16.45
C ASN A 132 -1.50 11.61 -16.95
N TYR A 133 -1.89 10.60 -16.18
CA TYR A 133 -3.05 9.77 -16.51
C TYR A 133 -4.34 10.46 -16.04
N LEU A 134 -5.25 10.69 -16.97
CA LEU A 134 -6.47 11.45 -16.71
C LEU A 134 -7.35 10.86 -15.61
N GLY A 135 -7.46 9.53 -15.56
CA GLY A 135 -8.23 8.83 -14.53
C GLY A 135 -7.69 9.10 -13.12
N ASP A 136 -6.39 9.01 -12.94
CA ASP A 136 -5.76 9.29 -11.64
C ASP A 136 -5.89 10.77 -11.28
N LYS A 137 -5.61 11.66 -12.21
CA LYS A 137 -5.75 13.12 -12.02
C LYS A 137 -7.15 13.53 -11.55
N LEU A 138 -8.19 12.94 -12.11
CA LEU A 138 -9.57 13.30 -11.79
C LEU A 138 -10.08 12.64 -10.51
N ILE A 139 -9.73 11.36 -10.28
CA ILE A 139 -10.41 10.52 -9.31
C ILE A 139 -9.52 10.16 -8.12
N ARG A 140 -8.27 9.75 -8.36
CA ARG A 140 -7.45 9.05 -7.34
C ARG A 140 -6.47 9.94 -6.61
N THR A 141 -5.94 11.00 -7.23
CA THR A 141 -4.86 11.80 -6.67
C THR A 141 -5.31 13.18 -6.21
N ALA A 142 -4.75 13.66 -5.11
CA ALA A 142 -4.92 15.03 -4.67
C ALA A 142 -4.15 15.99 -5.60
N LYS A 143 -4.58 17.23 -5.72
CA LYS A 143 -3.74 18.25 -6.37
C LYS A 143 -2.44 18.40 -5.59
N PRO A 144 -1.28 18.55 -6.27
CA PRO A 144 -0.04 18.88 -5.58
C PRO A 144 -0.20 20.14 -4.73
N HIS A 145 0.25 20.09 -3.51
CA HIS A 145 0.17 21.21 -2.56
C HIS A 145 1.24 21.09 -1.49
N ARG A 146 1.51 22.19 -0.83
CA ARG A 146 2.46 22.25 0.28
C ARG A 146 1.87 21.54 1.49
N ILE A 147 2.67 20.70 2.13
CA ILE A 147 2.22 19.94 3.31
C ILE A 147 1.88 20.86 4.48
N LEU A 148 2.65 21.93 4.66
CA LEU A 148 2.45 22.86 5.78
C LEU A 148 1.43 23.97 5.47
N ASP A 149 0.74 23.91 4.32
CA ASP A 149 -0.31 24.88 4.01
C ASP A 149 -1.61 24.51 4.76
N PRO A 150 -2.07 25.35 5.70
CA PRO A 150 -3.26 25.08 6.50
C PRO A 150 -4.55 24.99 5.67
N ALA A 151 -4.57 25.52 4.45
CA ALA A 151 -5.71 25.38 3.54
C ALA A 151 -6.04 23.94 3.16
N HIS A 152 -5.08 23.01 3.37
CA HIS A 152 -5.25 21.60 3.07
C HIS A 152 -5.65 20.74 4.28
N GLY A 153 -6.06 21.40 5.38
CA GLY A 153 -6.59 20.78 6.60
C GLY A 153 -5.51 20.35 7.57
N PRO A 154 -5.87 19.62 8.63
CA PRO A 154 -4.91 19.19 9.63
C PRO A 154 -3.83 18.30 9.04
N LEU A 155 -2.68 18.30 9.71
CA LEU A 155 -1.60 17.36 9.46
C LEU A 155 -1.96 15.99 10.06
N ILE A 156 -1.59 14.95 9.36
CA ILE A 156 -1.84 13.58 9.76
C ILE A 156 -0.52 12.82 9.69
N ALA A 157 -0.14 12.18 10.79
CA ALA A 157 0.94 11.20 10.79
C ALA A 157 0.35 9.81 10.96
N VAL A 158 0.82 8.87 10.15
CA VAL A 158 0.44 7.46 10.26
C VAL A 158 1.70 6.64 10.47
N ARG A 159 1.76 5.90 11.58
CA ARG A 159 2.84 4.95 11.83
C ARG A 159 2.62 3.69 11.00
N LEU A 160 3.55 3.39 10.14
CA LEU A 160 3.56 2.21 9.29
C LEU A 160 4.48 1.17 9.88
N ASN A 161 3.92 0.11 10.42
CA ASN A 161 4.66 -0.99 10.99
C ASN A 161 5.09 -1.97 9.88
N VAL A 162 6.28 -2.55 10.02
CA VAL A 162 6.75 -3.61 9.14
C VAL A 162 6.01 -4.89 9.49
N LEU A 163 5.11 -5.29 8.62
CA LEU A 163 4.32 -6.51 8.76
C LEU A 163 4.45 -7.36 7.50
N THR A 164 4.48 -8.67 7.67
CA THR A 164 4.34 -9.61 6.56
C THR A 164 2.86 -9.93 6.37
N ARG A 165 2.38 -9.77 5.16
CA ARG A 165 0.99 -10.08 4.78
C ARG A 165 0.89 -11.25 3.82
N LYS A 166 1.91 -11.43 3.01
CA LYS A 166 1.99 -12.47 1.99
C LYS A 166 3.31 -13.20 2.11
N THR A 167 3.33 -14.45 1.73
CA THR A 167 4.57 -15.21 1.57
C THR A 167 4.89 -15.39 0.08
N LEU A 168 6.16 -15.32 -0.28
CA LEU A 168 6.64 -15.65 -1.62
C LEU A 168 6.91 -17.15 -1.77
N GLY A 169 7.15 -17.84 -0.67
CA GLY A 169 7.32 -19.28 -0.61
C GLY A 169 6.00 -20.00 -0.33
N GLY A 170 6.02 -21.31 -0.46
CA GLY A 170 4.88 -22.17 -0.20
C GLY A 170 5.26 -23.63 -0.36
N LEU A 171 4.26 -24.51 -0.34
CA LEU A 171 4.45 -25.91 -0.66
C LEU A 171 4.87 -26.04 -2.14
N HIS A 172 5.88 -26.86 -2.38
CA HIS A 172 6.30 -27.14 -3.76
C HIS A 172 5.25 -28.00 -4.46
N THR A 173 4.77 -27.54 -5.61
CA THR A 173 3.74 -28.26 -6.36
C THR A 173 4.12 -28.39 -7.83
N ASN A 174 3.60 -29.44 -8.47
CA ASN A 174 3.61 -29.53 -9.92
C ASN A 174 2.52 -28.63 -10.54
N LEU A 175 2.40 -28.63 -11.87
CA LEU A 175 1.43 -27.80 -12.59
C LEU A 175 -0.03 -28.24 -12.35
N ASP A 176 -0.24 -29.44 -11.88
CA ASP A 176 -1.56 -29.98 -11.51
C ASP A 176 -1.93 -29.68 -10.06
N GLY A 177 -1.07 -28.98 -9.35
CA GLY A 177 -1.28 -28.59 -7.96
C GLY A 177 -1.04 -29.69 -6.93
N GLN A 178 -0.47 -30.85 -7.33
CA GLN A 178 -0.06 -31.87 -6.38
C GLN A 178 1.19 -31.41 -5.64
N VAL A 179 1.21 -31.59 -4.33
CA VAL A 179 2.36 -31.29 -3.50
C VAL A 179 3.45 -32.33 -3.77
N LEU A 180 4.67 -31.87 -3.93
CA LEU A 180 5.84 -32.71 -4.14
C LEU A 180 6.60 -32.89 -2.82
N ASP A 181 7.20 -34.05 -2.65
CA ASP A 181 8.10 -34.35 -1.55
C ASP A 181 9.54 -33.87 -1.82
N GLY A 182 10.50 -34.27 -0.97
CA GLY A 182 11.90 -33.90 -1.11
C GLY A 182 12.64 -34.55 -2.30
N GLU A 183 12.03 -35.53 -2.94
CA GLU A 183 12.53 -36.26 -4.12
C GLU A 183 11.81 -35.83 -5.41
N GLU A 184 11.00 -34.76 -5.31
CA GLU A 184 10.15 -34.20 -6.40
C GLU A 184 9.04 -35.15 -6.88
N GLU A 185 8.67 -36.14 -6.06
CA GLU A 185 7.56 -37.03 -6.36
C GLU A 185 6.24 -36.51 -5.74
N ALA A 186 5.13 -36.74 -6.44
CA ALA A 186 3.84 -36.26 -5.98
C ALA A 186 3.35 -37.07 -4.77
N ILE A 187 2.96 -36.35 -3.70
CA ILE A 187 2.33 -36.96 -2.53
C ILE A 187 0.86 -37.23 -2.87
N ASP A 188 0.47 -38.51 -2.85
CA ASP A 188 -0.87 -38.93 -3.22
C ASP A 188 -1.95 -38.24 -2.40
N GLY A 189 -2.94 -37.69 -3.10
CA GLY A 189 -4.11 -37.05 -2.51
C GLY A 189 -3.84 -35.68 -1.89
N LEU A 190 -2.59 -35.18 -1.88
CA LEU A 190 -2.25 -33.89 -1.32
C LEU A 190 -2.13 -32.83 -2.43
N TYR A 191 -2.94 -31.77 -2.30
CA TYR A 191 -2.96 -30.65 -3.23
C TYR A 191 -2.76 -29.32 -2.51
N ALA A 192 -2.10 -28.37 -3.16
CA ALA A 192 -1.96 -27.00 -2.69
C ALA A 192 -2.15 -26.02 -3.85
N ALA A 193 -2.84 -24.92 -3.58
CA ALA A 193 -3.11 -23.89 -4.56
C ALA A 193 -3.18 -22.50 -3.93
N GLY A 194 -2.96 -21.46 -4.71
CA GLY A 194 -2.97 -20.09 -4.21
C GLY A 194 -1.76 -19.77 -3.34
N GLU A 195 -1.97 -19.01 -2.27
CA GLU A 195 -0.87 -18.54 -1.42
C GLU A 195 -0.10 -19.67 -0.75
N VAL A 196 -0.75 -20.75 -0.38
CA VAL A 196 -0.10 -21.91 0.26
C VAL A 196 0.86 -22.66 -0.67
N ALA A 197 0.66 -22.56 -1.99
CA ALA A 197 1.57 -23.09 -3.01
C ALA A 197 2.60 -22.06 -3.49
N GLY A 198 2.75 -20.94 -2.77
CA GLY A 198 3.61 -19.83 -3.17
C GLY A 198 2.87 -18.84 -4.07
N PHE A 199 2.94 -17.59 -3.68
CA PHE A 199 2.40 -16.50 -4.47
C PHE A 199 3.39 -16.17 -5.59
N GLY A 200 3.20 -16.49 -6.80
CA GLY A 200 3.86 -16.02 -8.05
C GLY A 200 5.07 -15.07 -8.01
N GLY A 201 5.67 -14.86 -6.85
CA GLY A 201 6.97 -14.22 -6.65
C GLY A 201 8.07 -15.26 -6.82
N GLY A 202 9.30 -14.82 -6.88
CA GLY A 202 10.42 -15.70 -7.23
C GLY A 202 10.50 -15.95 -8.74
N GLY A 203 11.44 -16.74 -9.18
CA GLY A 203 11.62 -17.03 -10.59
C GLY A 203 11.73 -15.75 -11.42
N TYR A 204 10.80 -15.56 -12.36
CA TYR A 204 10.78 -14.42 -13.28
C TYR A 204 10.68 -13.05 -12.57
N HIS A 205 9.93 -12.97 -11.49
CA HIS A 205 9.75 -11.73 -10.72
C HIS A 205 10.78 -11.57 -9.61
N GLY A 206 11.65 -12.55 -9.38
CA GLY A 206 12.60 -12.56 -8.27
C GLY A 206 11.89 -12.51 -6.92
N TYR A 207 12.44 -11.74 -5.99
CA TYR A 207 11.85 -11.53 -4.67
C TYR A 207 10.84 -10.36 -4.62
N ASN A 208 10.40 -9.86 -5.78
CA ASN A 208 9.45 -8.77 -5.83
C ASN A 208 8.03 -9.31 -5.91
N ALA A 209 7.17 -8.86 -5.00
CA ALA A 209 5.74 -9.09 -5.12
C ALA A 209 5.18 -8.26 -6.28
N LEU A 210 4.48 -8.91 -7.20
CA LEU A 210 3.77 -8.23 -8.28
C LEU A 210 2.30 -8.07 -7.88
N GLU A 211 1.93 -6.88 -7.47
CA GLU A 211 0.54 -6.57 -7.14
C GLU A 211 -0.37 -6.73 -8.37
N GLY A 212 -1.57 -7.29 -8.14
CA GLY A 212 -2.56 -7.52 -9.18
C GLY A 212 -2.54 -8.91 -9.81
N THR A 213 -1.51 -9.71 -9.59
CA THR A 213 -1.43 -11.08 -10.12
C THR A 213 -1.91 -12.15 -9.14
N PHE A 214 -2.07 -11.79 -7.86
CA PHE A 214 -2.39 -12.72 -6.78
C PHE A 214 -3.70 -13.48 -7.05
N LEU A 215 -4.79 -12.77 -7.30
CA LEU A 215 -6.10 -13.38 -7.52
C LEU A 215 -6.10 -14.30 -8.76
N GLY A 216 -5.48 -13.86 -9.85
CA GLY A 216 -5.33 -14.67 -11.05
C GLY A 216 -4.58 -15.97 -10.81
N GLY A 217 -3.46 -15.90 -10.08
CA GLY A 217 -2.67 -17.07 -9.68
C GLY A 217 -3.46 -18.04 -8.80
N CYS A 218 -4.18 -17.53 -7.81
CA CYS A 218 -5.03 -18.35 -6.94
C CYS A 218 -6.15 -19.07 -7.72
N ILE A 219 -6.83 -18.36 -8.62
CA ILE A 219 -7.91 -18.93 -9.43
C ILE A 219 -7.34 -20.00 -10.37
N PHE A 220 -6.24 -19.71 -11.05
CA PHE A 220 -5.62 -20.63 -12.01
C PHE A 220 -5.15 -21.91 -11.31
N SER A 221 -4.34 -21.80 -10.24
CA SER A 221 -3.80 -22.94 -9.52
C SER A 221 -4.90 -23.76 -8.84
N GLY A 222 -5.88 -23.11 -8.21
CA GLY A 222 -7.04 -23.79 -7.61
C GLY A 222 -7.88 -24.53 -8.62
N ARG A 223 -8.07 -23.97 -9.82
CA ARG A 223 -8.80 -24.64 -10.90
C ARG A 223 -8.05 -25.88 -11.42
N ASN A 224 -6.73 -25.79 -11.59
CA ASN A 224 -5.92 -26.93 -12.04
C ASN A 224 -5.90 -28.05 -11.00
N ALA A 225 -5.63 -27.72 -9.74
CA ALA A 225 -5.67 -28.68 -8.65
C ALA A 225 -7.02 -29.39 -8.52
N GLY A 226 -8.12 -28.63 -8.57
CA GLY A 226 -9.47 -29.21 -8.50
C GLY A 226 -9.82 -30.09 -9.71
N ARG A 227 -9.35 -29.74 -10.91
CA ARG A 227 -9.57 -30.58 -12.10
C ARG A 227 -8.79 -31.88 -12.04
N HIS A 228 -7.53 -31.82 -11.64
CA HIS A 228 -6.69 -33.01 -11.51
C HIS A 228 -7.25 -33.94 -10.43
N ALA A 229 -7.58 -33.42 -9.26
CA ALA A 229 -8.22 -34.20 -8.17
C ALA A 229 -9.54 -34.88 -8.61
N ALA A 230 -10.26 -34.29 -9.57
CA ALA A 230 -11.46 -34.85 -10.16
C ALA A 230 -11.18 -35.73 -11.38
N GLY A 231 -9.96 -36.13 -11.67
CA GLY A 231 -9.57 -36.95 -12.82
C GLY A 231 -9.78 -36.27 -14.19
N ARG A 232 -9.81 -34.93 -14.24
CA ARG A 232 -9.99 -34.13 -15.45
C ARG A 232 -8.66 -33.56 -15.94
N LYS A 233 -8.51 -33.43 -17.27
CA LYS A 233 -7.31 -32.80 -17.84
C LYS A 233 -7.10 -31.36 -17.36
N PRO A 234 -5.84 -30.92 -17.20
CA PRO A 234 -5.51 -29.52 -16.92
C PRO A 234 -6.14 -28.56 -17.92
N VAL A 235 -6.22 -27.29 -17.53
CA VAL A 235 -6.63 -26.26 -18.49
C VAL A 235 -5.44 -25.99 -19.40
N SER A 236 -5.54 -26.39 -20.65
CA SER A 236 -4.61 -25.94 -21.69
C SER A 236 -4.79 -24.43 -21.87
N GLY A 237 -3.70 -23.65 -21.76
CA GLY A 237 -3.66 -22.25 -22.12
C GLY A 237 -3.90 -22.02 -23.61
#